data_afc566f6918ddafbb0756e0e1cd90983
#
_entry.id   afc566f6918ddafbb0756e0e1cd90983
#
_cell.length_a   1.000
_cell.length_b   1.000
_cell.length_c   1.000
_cell.angle_alpha   90.00
_cell.angle_beta   90.00
_cell.angle_gamma   90.00
#
_symmetry.space_group_name_H-M   'P 1'
#
loop_
_entity.id
_entity.type
_entity.pdbx_description
1 polymer ?
#
loop_
_entity_poly.entity_id
_entity_poly.type
_entity_poly.pdbx_seq_one_letter_code
_entity_poly.pdbx_strand_id
1 'polypeptide(L)'
;MEENQVNELIHINSADAMSYTLEIAGVGARSYAFVLDWHIRLLLALVWIYLAAFLFYDLSIFSTMFEEDTASDAAAWVVFLPAAIVYFFYHPILETVMHGTTPGKRTAGVRLITLEGFTPGFGSILIRNIFRLIDGLPGVYTVGLLVAIFTKNHVRIGDIAAGTVLVYEKHTDKKSLSEVAQQSLNSTLSAENYDLLLELLERWQQLDKSQRIHLGQHFLSKIGDDLVTDDQAQLKTHLQKLAGV
;
A
#
# COMPACT_ATOMS: atom_id res chain seq x y z
N MET A 1 7.07 1.61 27.14
CA MET A 1 5.71 1.12 26.83
C MET A 1 5.68 0.85 25.34
N GLU A 2 6.09 -0.35 24.94
CA GLU A 2 5.91 -0.81 23.55
C GLU A 2 4.45 -1.16 23.39
N GLU A 3 3.74 -0.30 22.69
CA GLU A 3 2.35 -0.50 22.28
C GLU A 3 2.37 -1.63 21.24
N ASN A 4 1.96 -2.81 21.67
CA ASN A 4 1.73 -3.97 20.82
C ASN A 4 0.65 -3.58 19.79
N GLN A 5 1.07 -2.99 18.68
CA GLN A 5 0.24 -2.90 17.48
C GLN A 5 0.11 -4.32 16.95
N VAL A 6 -0.99 -4.98 17.31
CA VAL A 6 -1.40 -6.22 16.66
C VAL A 6 -1.75 -5.86 15.22
N ASN A 7 -0.75 -5.87 14.35
CA ASN A 7 -0.97 -5.67 12.93
C ASN A 7 -1.80 -6.84 12.42
N GLU A 8 -3.04 -6.57 12.02
CA GLU A 8 -3.91 -7.59 11.44
C GLU A 8 -3.35 -8.00 10.07
N LEU A 9 -3.10 -9.29 9.92
CA LEU A 9 -2.54 -9.88 8.71
C LEU A 9 -3.66 -10.53 7.90
N ILE A 10 -3.69 -10.27 6.61
CA ILE A 10 -4.53 -10.99 5.66
C ILE A 10 -3.69 -12.00 4.89
N HIS A 11 -4.12 -13.27 4.90
CA HIS A 11 -3.50 -14.32 4.11
C HIS A 11 -4.19 -14.41 2.75
N ILE A 12 -3.43 -14.25 1.70
CA ILE A 12 -3.92 -14.33 0.32
C ILE A 12 -3.27 -15.54 -0.34
N ASN A 13 -4.11 -16.44 -0.84
CA ASN A 13 -3.66 -17.57 -1.64
C ASN A 13 -3.74 -17.18 -3.11
N SER A 14 -2.60 -17.05 -3.77
CA SER A 14 -2.55 -16.84 -5.22
C SER A 14 -2.95 -18.10 -5.97
N ALA A 15 -3.45 -17.94 -7.19
CA ALA A 15 -3.76 -19.04 -8.10
C ALA A 15 -2.54 -19.95 -8.39
N ASP A 16 -1.33 -19.42 -8.23
CA ASP A 16 -0.05 -20.12 -8.41
C ASP A 16 0.42 -20.89 -7.15
N ALA A 17 -0.50 -21.17 -6.21
CA ALA A 17 -0.21 -21.85 -4.93
C ALA A 17 0.79 -21.12 -4.01
N MET A 18 1.10 -19.87 -4.30
CA MET A 18 1.87 -19.02 -3.39
C MET A 18 0.94 -18.33 -2.38
N SER A 19 1.21 -18.51 -1.09
CA SER A 19 0.54 -17.76 -0.02
C SER A 19 1.43 -16.60 0.41
N TYR A 20 0.90 -15.40 0.40
CA TYR A 20 1.59 -14.24 0.93
C TYR A 20 0.70 -13.53 1.95
N THR A 21 1.35 -12.89 2.88
CA THR A 21 0.70 -12.21 3.98
C THR A 21 0.87 -10.71 3.82
N LEU A 22 -0.25 -9.98 3.82
CA LEU A 22 -0.23 -8.53 3.75
C LEU A 22 -0.74 -7.95 5.07
N GLU A 23 -0.15 -6.84 5.46
CA GLU A 23 -0.52 -6.10 6.64
C GLU A 23 -1.67 -5.14 6.30
N ILE A 24 -2.78 -5.24 7.05
CA ILE A 24 -3.94 -4.38 6.86
C ILE A 24 -3.62 -2.97 7.36
N ALA A 25 -3.95 -1.97 6.56
CA ALA A 25 -3.74 -0.58 6.91
C ALA A 25 -4.71 -0.14 8.02
N GLY A 26 -4.15 0.22 9.15
CA GLY A 26 -4.90 0.73 10.30
C GLY A 26 -5.61 2.05 10.01
N VAL A 27 -6.49 2.45 10.96
CA VAL A 27 -7.30 3.67 10.88
C VAL A 27 -6.44 4.93 10.72
N GLY A 28 -5.25 4.97 11.34
CA GLY A 28 -4.33 6.11 11.25
C GLY A 28 -3.85 6.39 9.83
N ALA A 29 -3.32 5.36 9.14
CA ALA A 29 -2.86 5.50 7.75
C ALA A 29 -4.00 5.87 6.79
N ARG A 30 -5.20 5.32 7.02
CA ARG A 30 -6.42 5.63 6.27
C ARG A 30 -6.84 7.08 6.46
N SER A 31 -6.80 7.59 7.69
CA SER A 31 -7.15 8.97 8.01
C SER A 31 -6.14 9.95 7.43
N TYR A 32 -4.86 9.66 7.54
CA TYR A 32 -3.80 10.46 6.95
C TYR A 32 -3.95 10.57 5.41
N ALA A 33 -4.13 9.44 4.73
CA ALA A 33 -4.36 9.41 3.29
C ALA A 33 -5.60 10.24 2.90
N PHE A 34 -6.69 10.11 3.66
CA PHE A 34 -7.91 10.88 3.42
C PHE A 34 -7.70 12.38 3.56
N VAL A 35 -7.06 12.83 4.65
CA VAL A 35 -6.81 14.27 4.90
C VAL A 35 -5.95 14.86 3.78
N LEU A 36 -4.92 14.15 3.34
CA LEU A 36 -4.07 14.62 2.25
C LEU A 36 -4.84 14.71 0.92
N ASP A 37 -5.59 13.67 0.55
CA ASP A 37 -6.43 13.68 -0.66
C ASP A 37 -7.52 14.77 -0.58
N TRP A 38 -8.05 15.06 0.62
CA TRP A 38 -9.03 16.12 0.81
C TRP A 38 -8.43 17.50 0.52
N HIS A 39 -7.21 17.78 1.00
CA HIS A 39 -6.52 19.04 0.70
C HIS A 39 -6.19 19.18 -0.79
N ILE A 40 -5.74 18.10 -1.43
CA ILE A 40 -5.45 18.11 -2.87
C ILE A 40 -6.72 18.42 -3.67
N ARG A 41 -7.85 17.78 -3.35
CA ARG A 41 -9.14 18.05 -4.02
C ARG A 41 -9.60 19.49 -3.83
N LEU A 42 -9.51 19.99 -2.59
CA LEU A 42 -9.86 21.35 -2.28
C LEU A 42 -9.01 22.34 -3.08
N LEU A 43 -7.69 22.12 -3.11
CA LEU A 43 -6.77 22.95 -3.89
C LEU A 43 -7.11 22.94 -5.38
N LEU A 44 -7.36 21.78 -5.96
CA LEU A 44 -7.74 21.65 -7.37
C LEU A 44 -9.07 22.37 -7.67
N ALA A 45 -10.06 22.25 -6.80
CA ALA A 45 -11.33 22.96 -6.94
C ALA A 45 -11.15 24.47 -6.84
N LEU A 46 -10.33 24.95 -5.90
CA LEU A 46 -10.04 26.39 -5.75
C LEU A 46 -9.25 26.94 -6.95
N VAL A 47 -8.27 26.18 -7.45
CA VAL A 47 -7.51 26.56 -8.66
C VAL A 47 -8.45 26.66 -9.86
N TRP A 48 -9.39 25.72 -10.02
CA TRP A 48 -10.40 25.79 -11.07
C TRP A 48 -11.29 27.02 -10.93
N ILE A 49 -11.83 27.27 -9.74
CA ILE A 49 -12.71 28.45 -9.49
C ILE A 49 -11.97 29.74 -9.81
N TYR A 50 -10.73 29.86 -9.35
CA TYR A 50 -9.88 31.02 -9.66
C TYR A 50 -9.64 31.17 -11.16
N LEU A 51 -9.28 30.07 -11.85
CA LEU A 51 -9.02 30.06 -13.29
C LEU A 51 -10.28 30.40 -14.09
N ALA A 52 -11.43 29.87 -13.70
CA ALA A 52 -12.71 30.17 -14.32
C ALA A 52 -13.10 31.66 -14.13
N ALA A 53 -12.91 32.18 -12.91
CA ALA A 53 -13.11 33.60 -12.65
C ALA A 53 -12.19 34.49 -13.48
N PHE A 54 -10.92 34.12 -13.63
CA PHE A 54 -9.94 34.87 -14.43
C PHE A 54 -10.23 34.82 -15.93
N LEU A 55 -10.64 33.65 -16.48
CA LEU A 55 -10.82 33.48 -17.92
C LEU A 55 -12.19 33.94 -18.43
N PHE A 56 -13.23 33.80 -17.63
CA PHE A 56 -14.62 34.00 -18.09
C PHE A 56 -15.25 35.26 -17.52
N TYR A 57 -14.68 35.86 -16.46
CA TYR A 57 -15.26 36.99 -15.77
C TYR A 57 -14.21 38.02 -15.43
N ASP A 58 -14.54 39.28 -15.66
CA ASP A 58 -13.81 40.40 -15.07
C ASP A 58 -13.95 40.31 -13.54
N LEU A 59 -12.90 40.58 -12.78
CA LEU A 59 -12.87 40.41 -11.31
C LEU A 59 -14.01 41.15 -10.59
N SER A 60 -14.65 42.10 -11.25
CA SER A 60 -15.84 42.80 -10.75
C SER A 60 -17.04 41.90 -10.48
N ILE A 61 -17.12 40.72 -11.12
CA ILE A 61 -18.26 39.79 -10.95
C ILE A 61 -18.17 38.99 -9.65
N PHE A 62 -16.99 38.86 -9.06
CA PHE A 62 -16.88 38.21 -7.76
C PHE A 62 -17.60 39.01 -6.64
N SER A 63 -17.68 40.33 -6.78
CA SER A 63 -18.45 41.18 -5.88
C SER A 63 -19.96 41.07 -6.12
N THR A 64 -20.41 40.87 -7.35
CA THR A 64 -21.82 40.74 -7.71
C THR A 64 -22.41 39.35 -7.41
N MET A 65 -21.59 38.31 -7.20
CA MET A 65 -22.07 37.00 -6.74
C MET A 65 -22.66 37.01 -5.33
N PHE A 66 -22.38 38.05 -4.56
CA PHE A 66 -22.91 38.26 -3.20
C PHE A 66 -24.01 39.36 -3.16
N GLU A 67 -24.28 40.02 -4.28
CA GLU A 67 -25.44 40.93 -4.42
C GLU A 67 -26.58 40.15 -5.04
N GLU A 68 -27.72 40.17 -4.41
CA GLU A 68 -28.93 39.33 -4.61
C GLU A 68 -29.65 39.48 -5.98
N ASP A 69 -29.08 40.17 -6.98
CA ASP A 69 -29.77 40.39 -8.25
C ASP A 69 -28.90 39.96 -9.46
N THR A 70 -29.34 38.86 -10.08
CA THR A 70 -29.11 38.52 -11.51
C THR A 70 -27.71 38.09 -11.98
N ALA A 71 -26.91 37.44 -11.21
CA ALA A 71 -25.88 36.57 -11.84
C ALA A 71 -26.65 35.44 -12.52
N SER A 72 -26.65 35.39 -13.87
CA SER A 72 -27.39 34.36 -14.58
C SER A 72 -26.99 32.99 -14.05
N ASP A 73 -27.95 32.16 -13.62
CA ASP A 73 -27.75 30.81 -13.09
C ASP A 73 -26.75 29.99 -13.95
N ALA A 74 -26.72 30.26 -15.26
CA ALA A 74 -25.78 29.66 -16.19
C ALA A 74 -24.30 29.95 -15.87
N ALA A 75 -23.96 31.15 -15.43
CA ALA A 75 -22.59 31.54 -15.12
C ALA A 75 -22.09 30.79 -13.87
N ALA A 76 -22.95 30.68 -12.85
CA ALA A 76 -22.65 29.90 -11.64
C ALA A 76 -22.40 28.41 -11.99
N TRP A 77 -23.19 27.82 -12.88
CA TRP A 77 -22.99 26.43 -13.31
C TRP A 77 -21.64 26.20 -14.02
N VAL A 78 -21.19 27.13 -14.87
CA VAL A 78 -19.89 27.03 -15.56
C VAL A 78 -18.72 27.02 -14.56
N VAL A 79 -18.83 27.73 -13.44
CA VAL A 79 -17.80 27.78 -12.42
C VAL A 79 -17.88 26.59 -11.46
N PHE A 80 -19.08 26.34 -10.88
CA PHE A 80 -19.21 25.38 -9.80
C PHE A 80 -19.34 23.93 -10.25
N LEU A 81 -19.96 23.65 -11.43
CA LEU A 81 -20.15 22.28 -11.89
C LEU A 81 -18.83 21.56 -12.15
N PRO A 82 -17.84 22.12 -12.88
CA PRO A 82 -16.56 21.45 -13.04
C PRO A 82 -15.80 21.30 -11.73
N ALA A 83 -15.87 22.28 -10.81
CA ALA A 83 -15.29 22.16 -9.48
C ALA A 83 -15.91 20.99 -8.70
N ALA A 84 -17.22 20.84 -8.76
CA ALA A 84 -17.94 19.72 -8.16
C ALA A 84 -17.56 18.39 -8.82
N ILE A 85 -17.47 18.35 -10.15
CA ILE A 85 -17.03 17.15 -10.89
C ILE A 85 -15.63 16.74 -10.45
N VAL A 86 -14.67 17.65 -10.40
CA VAL A 86 -13.30 17.39 -9.91
C VAL A 86 -13.36 16.86 -8.48
N TYR A 87 -14.13 17.49 -7.60
CA TYR A 87 -14.23 17.12 -6.21
C TYR A 87 -14.80 15.70 -6.00
N PHE A 88 -15.86 15.34 -6.71
CA PHE A 88 -16.54 14.04 -6.55
C PHE A 88 -15.84 12.91 -7.31
N PHE A 89 -15.35 13.16 -8.51
CA PHE A 89 -14.75 12.15 -9.37
C PHE A 89 -13.23 11.95 -9.17
N TYR A 90 -12.59 12.78 -8.35
CA TYR A 90 -11.17 12.63 -8.01
C TYR A 90 -10.78 11.21 -7.61
N HIS A 91 -11.49 10.63 -6.64
CA HIS A 91 -11.15 9.28 -6.16
C HIS A 91 -11.46 8.17 -7.16
N PRO A 92 -12.68 8.09 -7.77
CA PRO A 92 -12.95 7.06 -8.77
C PRO A 92 -11.95 7.07 -9.92
N ILE A 93 -11.60 8.26 -10.42
CA ILE A 93 -10.66 8.39 -11.54
C ILE A 93 -9.25 7.98 -11.10
N LEU A 94 -8.73 8.56 -10.01
CA LEU A 94 -7.37 8.27 -9.59
C LEU A 94 -7.18 6.83 -9.10
N GLU A 95 -8.12 6.27 -8.35
CA GLU A 95 -8.07 4.87 -7.92
C GLU A 95 -8.06 3.92 -9.14
N THR A 96 -8.76 4.27 -10.23
CA THR A 96 -8.75 3.49 -11.46
C THR A 96 -7.42 3.63 -12.21
N VAL A 97 -6.98 4.87 -12.46
CA VAL A 97 -5.77 5.16 -13.23
C VAL A 97 -4.50 4.73 -12.49
N MET A 98 -4.47 4.92 -11.16
CA MET A 98 -3.33 4.58 -10.32
C MET A 98 -3.44 3.17 -9.70
N HIS A 99 -4.29 2.29 -10.25
CA HIS A 99 -4.38 0.88 -9.85
C HIS A 99 -4.62 0.68 -8.33
N GLY A 100 -5.65 1.33 -7.79
CA GLY A 100 -6.05 1.21 -6.39
C GLY A 100 -5.35 2.18 -5.42
N THR A 101 -4.58 3.14 -5.94
CA THR A 101 -3.93 4.18 -5.13
C THR A 101 -4.48 5.58 -5.45
N THR A 102 -4.12 6.55 -4.63
CA THR A 102 -4.29 7.99 -4.84
C THR A 102 -3.02 8.67 -4.33
N PRO A 103 -2.77 9.94 -4.63
CA PRO A 103 -1.61 10.65 -4.08
C PRO A 103 -1.53 10.56 -2.55
N GLY A 104 -2.66 10.73 -1.84
CA GLY A 104 -2.69 10.59 -0.38
C GLY A 104 -2.41 9.16 0.10
N LYS A 105 -2.96 8.14 -0.55
CA LYS A 105 -2.69 6.74 -0.23
C LYS A 105 -1.24 6.37 -0.51
N ARG A 106 -0.69 6.82 -1.64
CA ARG A 106 0.70 6.56 -1.99
C ARG A 106 1.66 7.17 -0.97
N THR A 107 1.38 8.38 -0.50
CA THR A 107 2.17 9.04 0.54
C THR A 107 2.05 8.32 1.89
N ALA A 108 0.88 7.76 2.20
CA ALA A 108 0.67 6.93 3.38
C ALA A 108 1.26 5.52 3.26
N GLY A 109 1.83 5.14 2.11
CA GLY A 109 2.36 3.80 1.86
C GLY A 109 1.29 2.72 1.84
N VAL A 110 0.07 3.05 1.39
CA VAL A 110 -1.06 2.11 1.39
C VAL A 110 -1.69 1.98 0.01
N ARG A 111 -2.22 0.78 -0.28
CA ARG A 111 -2.89 0.45 -1.53
C ARG A 111 -4.21 -0.28 -1.27
N LEU A 112 -5.17 -0.06 -2.14
CA LEU A 112 -6.42 -0.79 -2.19
C LEU A 112 -6.25 -2.06 -3.02
N ILE A 113 -6.68 -3.20 -2.46
CA ILE A 113 -6.72 -4.49 -3.14
C ILE A 113 -8.08 -5.16 -2.94
N THR A 114 -8.39 -6.16 -3.77
CA THR A 114 -9.52 -7.07 -3.50
C THR A 114 -9.13 -8.08 -2.43
N LEU A 115 -10.11 -8.80 -1.88
CA LEU A 115 -9.85 -9.87 -0.89
C LEU A 115 -9.01 -11.01 -1.49
N GLU A 116 -8.99 -11.15 -2.82
CA GLU A 116 -8.16 -12.11 -3.56
C GLU A 116 -6.75 -11.59 -3.85
N GLY A 117 -6.43 -10.35 -3.45
CA GLY A 117 -5.10 -9.74 -3.62
C GLY A 117 -4.87 -9.00 -4.94
N PHE A 118 -5.88 -8.89 -5.79
CA PHE A 118 -5.76 -8.20 -7.08
C PHE A 118 -6.04 -6.70 -6.96
N THR A 119 -5.61 -5.95 -7.97
CA THR A 119 -6.04 -4.56 -8.14
C THR A 119 -7.55 -4.52 -8.37
N PRO A 120 -8.33 -3.69 -7.64
CA PRO A 120 -9.76 -3.62 -7.79
C PRO A 120 -10.16 -3.10 -9.16
N GLY A 121 -11.14 -3.74 -9.78
CA GLY A 121 -11.73 -3.31 -11.04
C GLY A 121 -12.57 -2.04 -10.87
N PHE A 122 -12.88 -1.37 -11.99
CA PHE A 122 -13.68 -0.13 -12.02
C PHE A 122 -15.02 -0.26 -11.27
N GLY A 123 -15.71 -1.41 -11.40
CA GLY A 123 -16.98 -1.65 -10.71
C GLY A 123 -16.85 -1.61 -9.18
N SER A 124 -15.85 -2.29 -8.63
CA SER A 124 -15.55 -2.25 -7.19
C SER A 124 -15.19 -0.84 -6.72
N ILE A 125 -14.40 -0.12 -7.51
CA ILE A 125 -14.04 1.28 -7.20
C ILE A 125 -15.30 2.16 -7.22
N LEU A 126 -16.19 1.99 -8.18
CA LEU A 126 -17.42 2.77 -8.29
C LEU A 126 -18.35 2.51 -7.10
N ILE A 127 -18.65 1.24 -6.80
CA ILE A 127 -19.48 0.85 -5.65
C ILE A 127 -18.93 1.49 -4.37
N ARG A 128 -17.64 1.35 -4.11
CA ARG A 128 -16.96 1.90 -2.97
C ARG A 128 -17.13 3.43 -2.85
N ASN A 129 -17.00 4.14 -3.98
CA ASN A 129 -17.09 5.58 -3.99
C ASN A 129 -18.55 6.08 -3.87
N ILE A 130 -19.54 5.30 -4.31
CA ILE A 130 -20.97 5.57 -4.05
C ILE A 130 -21.24 5.49 -2.54
N PHE A 131 -20.80 4.41 -1.88
CA PHE A 131 -20.95 4.27 -0.42
C PHE A 131 -20.18 5.31 0.36
N ARG A 132 -19.12 5.90 -0.22
CA ARG A 132 -18.39 7.01 0.38
C ARG A 132 -19.25 8.25 0.65
N LEU A 133 -20.30 8.47 -0.13
CA LEU A 133 -21.27 9.55 0.12
C LEU A 133 -22.04 9.28 1.42
N ILE A 134 -22.37 8.01 1.68
CA ILE A 134 -23.04 7.59 2.93
C ILE A 134 -22.07 7.67 4.11
N ASP A 135 -20.84 7.18 3.94
CA ASP A 135 -19.77 7.24 4.95
C ASP A 135 -19.45 8.70 5.36
N GLY A 136 -19.67 9.65 4.45
CA GLY A 136 -19.42 11.08 4.65
C GLY A 136 -20.50 11.83 5.46
N LEU A 137 -21.64 11.20 5.75
CA LEU A 137 -22.68 11.79 6.59
C LEU A 137 -22.33 11.65 8.09
N PRO A 138 -22.61 12.62 8.94
CA PRO A 138 -23.13 13.97 8.75
C PRO A 138 -22.05 15.04 8.43
N GLY A 139 -21.24 14.84 7.45
CA GLY A 139 -20.31 15.84 6.91
C GLY A 139 -18.82 15.64 7.17
N VAL A 140 -18.39 14.81 8.14
CA VAL A 140 -16.98 14.68 8.54
C VAL A 140 -16.49 13.22 8.60
N TYR A 141 -16.94 12.35 7.70
CA TYR A 141 -16.50 10.95 7.67
C TYR A 141 -16.75 10.15 8.97
N THR A 142 -17.66 10.62 9.82
CA THR A 142 -17.90 10.07 11.14
C THR A 142 -18.39 8.63 11.07
N VAL A 143 -19.34 8.34 10.19
CA VAL A 143 -19.92 6.99 10.05
C VAL A 143 -18.86 6.01 9.52
N GLY A 144 -18.15 6.36 8.44
CA GLY A 144 -17.10 5.50 7.87
C GLY A 144 -15.95 5.25 8.84
N LEU A 145 -15.59 6.25 9.65
CA LEU A 145 -14.54 6.11 10.66
C LEU A 145 -15.00 5.22 11.81
N LEU A 146 -16.22 5.41 12.32
CA LEU A 146 -16.78 4.56 13.37
C LEU A 146 -16.85 3.10 12.93
N VAL A 147 -17.39 2.84 11.74
CA VAL A 147 -17.44 1.48 11.20
C VAL A 147 -16.04 0.88 11.06
N ALA A 148 -15.05 1.64 10.59
CA ALA A 148 -13.68 1.16 10.47
C ALA A 148 -13.02 0.86 11.84
N ILE A 149 -13.39 1.58 12.91
CA ILE A 149 -12.89 1.31 14.27
C ILE A 149 -13.48 -0.01 14.81
N PHE A 150 -14.78 -0.25 14.58
CA PHE A 150 -15.48 -1.42 15.14
C PHE A 150 -15.38 -2.68 14.27
N THR A 151 -14.85 -2.59 13.06
CA THR A 151 -14.71 -3.73 12.14
C THR A 151 -13.35 -4.38 12.31
N LYS A 152 -13.29 -5.73 12.38
CA LYS A 152 -12.04 -6.50 12.53
C LYS A 152 -10.93 -6.12 11.54
N ASN A 153 -11.27 -5.87 10.29
CA ASN A 153 -10.30 -5.54 9.24
C ASN A 153 -10.19 -4.04 9.00
N HIS A 154 -10.64 -3.21 9.94
CA HIS A 154 -10.67 -1.74 9.79
C HIS A 154 -11.27 -1.28 8.45
N VAL A 155 -12.27 -1.99 7.94
CA VAL A 155 -12.93 -1.72 6.66
C VAL A 155 -14.17 -0.83 6.85
N ARG A 156 -14.45 0.03 5.86
CA ARG A 156 -15.65 0.86 5.81
C ARG A 156 -16.79 0.09 5.15
N ILE A 157 -18.03 0.60 5.24
CA ILE A 157 -19.19 -0.01 4.58
C ILE A 157 -18.95 -0.17 3.08
N GLY A 158 -18.40 0.86 2.43
CA GLY A 158 -18.06 0.82 1.01
C GLY A 158 -16.97 -0.20 0.66
N ASP A 159 -16.01 -0.45 1.53
CA ASP A 159 -14.97 -1.46 1.34
C ASP A 159 -15.59 -2.87 1.40
N ILE A 160 -16.48 -3.11 2.36
CA ILE A 160 -17.22 -4.38 2.50
C ILE A 160 -18.08 -4.65 1.27
N ALA A 161 -18.87 -3.66 0.85
CA ALA A 161 -19.75 -3.77 -0.32
C ALA A 161 -19.00 -4.02 -1.63
N ALA A 162 -17.78 -3.51 -1.74
CA ALA A 162 -16.92 -3.65 -2.91
C ALA A 162 -15.96 -4.85 -2.85
N GLY A 163 -15.93 -5.62 -1.74
CA GLY A 163 -15.00 -6.73 -1.56
C GLY A 163 -13.53 -6.29 -1.56
N THR A 164 -13.22 -5.14 -0.96
CA THR A 164 -11.88 -4.54 -0.99
C THR A 164 -11.33 -4.29 0.42
N VAL A 165 -10.01 -4.24 0.52
CA VAL A 165 -9.29 -3.95 1.76
C VAL A 165 -8.11 -3.03 1.46
N LEU A 166 -7.78 -2.16 2.43
CA LEU A 166 -6.61 -1.29 2.35
C LEU A 166 -5.44 -1.96 3.07
N VAL A 167 -4.31 -2.13 2.39
CA VAL A 167 -3.11 -2.78 2.92
C VAL A 167 -1.90 -1.87 2.81
N TYR A 168 -0.90 -2.09 3.67
CA TYR A 168 0.39 -1.43 3.51
C TYR A 168 1.11 -1.99 2.29
N GLU A 169 1.61 -1.08 1.44
CA GLU A 169 2.47 -1.43 0.32
C GLU A 169 3.91 -1.48 0.84
N LYS A 170 4.42 -2.70 1.08
CA LYS A 170 5.85 -2.86 1.34
C LYS A 170 6.59 -2.48 0.07
N HIS A 171 7.23 -1.32 0.06
CA HIS A 171 8.24 -1.02 -0.93
C HIS A 171 9.39 -2.00 -0.72
N THR A 172 9.41 -3.09 -1.48
CA THR A 172 10.63 -3.88 -1.63
C THR A 172 11.61 -2.97 -2.36
N ASP A 173 12.60 -2.50 -1.64
CA ASP A 173 13.57 -1.57 -2.17
C ASP A 173 14.20 -2.23 -3.40
N LYS A 174 14.08 -1.61 -4.59
CA LYS A 174 14.68 -2.14 -5.82
C LYS A 174 16.18 -2.37 -5.66
N LYS A 175 16.77 -1.67 -4.70
CA LYS A 175 18.17 -1.82 -4.32
C LYS A 175 18.41 -3.17 -3.63
N SER A 176 17.53 -3.59 -2.71
CA SER A 176 17.64 -4.92 -2.07
C SER A 176 17.41 -6.06 -3.07
N LEU A 177 16.46 -5.90 -4.00
CA LEU A 177 16.27 -6.88 -5.08
C LEU A 177 17.46 -6.94 -6.04
N SER A 178 18.06 -5.78 -6.40
CA SER A 178 19.25 -5.75 -7.26
C SER A 178 20.49 -6.27 -6.54
N GLU A 179 20.62 -6.03 -5.24
CA GLU A 179 21.69 -6.58 -4.41
C GLU A 179 21.57 -8.09 -4.26
N VAL A 180 20.36 -8.60 -4.00
CA VAL A 180 20.08 -10.05 -3.95
C VAL A 180 20.29 -10.69 -5.32
N ALA A 181 19.82 -10.05 -6.40
CA ALA A 181 20.06 -10.55 -7.77
C ALA A 181 21.55 -10.53 -8.15
N GLN A 182 22.30 -9.49 -7.77
CA GLN A 182 23.74 -9.41 -7.99
C GLN A 182 24.52 -10.40 -7.11
N GLN A 183 24.10 -10.62 -5.88
CA GLN A 183 24.64 -11.65 -5.00
C GLN A 183 24.38 -13.06 -5.55
N SER A 184 23.16 -13.33 -6.05
CA SER A 184 22.83 -14.61 -6.67
C SER A 184 23.57 -14.86 -7.98
N LEU A 185 23.89 -13.82 -8.75
CA LEU A 185 24.72 -13.91 -9.96
C LEU A 185 26.22 -14.15 -9.66
N ASN A 186 26.68 -13.70 -8.49
CA ASN A 186 28.06 -13.92 -8.04
C ASN A 186 28.23 -15.21 -7.20
N SER A 187 27.13 -15.85 -6.79
CA SER A 187 27.16 -17.13 -6.07
C SER A 187 27.19 -18.29 -7.07
N THR A 188 28.11 -19.20 -6.88
CA THR A 188 28.14 -20.48 -7.58
C THR A 188 26.98 -21.42 -7.18
N LEU A 189 26.09 -20.93 -6.33
CA LEU A 189 24.95 -21.65 -5.77
C LEU A 189 23.66 -21.37 -6.57
N SER A 190 22.87 -22.44 -6.77
CA SER A 190 21.50 -22.25 -7.28
C SER A 190 20.65 -21.44 -6.29
N ALA A 191 19.60 -20.74 -6.79
CA ALA A 191 18.71 -19.94 -5.95
C ALA A 191 18.12 -20.74 -4.77
N GLU A 192 17.73 -21.99 -5.00
CA GLU A 192 17.23 -22.91 -3.97
C GLU A 192 18.25 -23.20 -2.87
N ASN A 193 19.50 -23.45 -3.27
CA ASN A 193 20.58 -23.72 -2.32
C ASN A 193 20.99 -22.45 -1.57
N TYR A 194 20.88 -21.28 -2.20
CA TYR A 194 21.14 -20.00 -1.53
C TYR A 194 20.12 -19.70 -0.42
N ASP A 195 18.83 -19.93 -0.68
CA ASP A 195 17.77 -19.77 0.32
C ASP A 195 17.95 -20.72 1.50
N LEU A 196 18.29 -21.98 1.23
CA LEU A 196 18.59 -22.97 2.28
C LEU A 196 19.80 -22.56 3.13
N LEU A 197 20.82 -21.97 2.52
CA LEU A 197 22.01 -21.47 3.21
C LEU A 197 21.65 -20.30 4.16
N LEU A 198 20.85 -19.36 3.69
CA LEU A 198 20.40 -18.24 4.50
C LEU A 198 19.56 -18.72 5.69
N GLU A 199 18.61 -19.63 5.48
CA GLU A 199 17.79 -20.21 6.55
C GLU A 199 18.65 -20.95 7.58
N LEU A 200 19.67 -21.69 7.13
CA LEU A 200 20.62 -22.37 8.02
C LEU A 200 21.43 -21.37 8.87
N LEU A 201 21.91 -20.28 8.26
CA LEU A 201 22.68 -19.26 8.96
C LEU A 201 21.81 -18.45 9.94
N GLU A 202 20.56 -18.15 9.60
CA GLU A 202 19.62 -17.46 10.48
C GLU A 202 19.31 -18.28 11.73
N ARG A 203 19.10 -19.59 11.56
CA ARG A 203 18.82 -20.51 12.68
C ARG A 203 20.07 -21.00 13.38
N TRP A 204 21.28 -20.62 12.94
CA TRP A 204 22.54 -21.16 13.45
C TRP A 204 22.67 -21.09 14.97
N GLN A 205 22.20 -20.01 15.59
CA GLN A 205 22.29 -19.82 17.03
C GLN A 205 21.32 -20.69 17.83
N GLN A 206 20.22 -21.12 17.21
CA GLN A 206 19.17 -21.93 17.83
C GLN A 206 19.47 -23.43 17.76
N LEU A 207 20.40 -23.84 16.89
CA LEU A 207 20.77 -25.24 16.69
C LEU A 207 21.79 -25.69 17.73
N ASP A 208 21.71 -26.97 18.14
CA ASP A 208 22.71 -27.60 18.98
C ASP A 208 24.02 -27.87 18.19
N LYS A 209 25.14 -28.07 18.92
CA LYS A 209 26.46 -28.26 18.34
C LYS A 209 26.50 -29.37 17.29
N SER A 210 25.90 -30.53 17.59
CA SER A 210 25.84 -31.66 16.70
C SER A 210 25.01 -31.37 15.43
N GLN A 211 23.90 -30.65 15.60
CA GLN A 211 23.03 -30.25 14.49
C GLN A 211 23.70 -29.25 13.55
N ARG A 212 24.45 -28.28 14.07
CA ARG A 212 25.22 -27.32 13.26
C ARG A 212 26.22 -28.00 12.34
N ILE A 213 26.99 -28.93 12.89
CA ILE A 213 27.99 -29.69 12.14
C ILE A 213 27.31 -30.56 11.10
N HIS A 214 26.30 -31.34 11.51
CA HIS A 214 25.61 -32.25 10.61
C HIS A 214 24.91 -31.51 9.44
N LEU A 215 24.13 -30.47 9.74
CA LEU A 215 23.41 -29.71 8.72
C LEU A 215 24.36 -28.92 7.82
N GLY A 216 25.42 -28.32 8.39
CA GLY A 216 26.42 -27.60 7.59
C GLY A 216 27.18 -28.53 6.64
N GLN A 217 27.61 -29.70 7.11
CA GLN A 217 28.28 -30.70 6.25
C GLN A 217 27.35 -31.29 5.18
N HIS A 218 26.09 -31.56 5.58
CA HIS A 218 25.09 -32.05 4.61
C HIS A 218 24.83 -31.01 3.52
N PHE A 219 24.76 -29.71 3.89
CA PHE A 219 24.63 -28.65 2.91
C PHE A 219 25.83 -28.55 1.99
N LEU A 220 27.06 -28.60 2.51
CA LEU A 220 28.30 -28.56 1.71
C LEU A 220 28.37 -29.76 0.76
N SER A 221 28.05 -30.96 1.23
CA SER A 221 27.98 -32.15 0.37
C SER A 221 26.95 -32.05 -0.77
N LYS A 222 25.79 -31.39 -0.48
CA LYS A 222 24.75 -31.16 -1.49
C LYS A 222 25.20 -30.23 -2.62
N ILE A 223 26.05 -29.25 -2.31
CA ILE A 223 26.58 -28.30 -3.30
C ILE A 223 27.90 -28.75 -3.94
N GLY A 224 28.42 -29.91 -3.55
CA GLY A 224 29.67 -30.45 -4.07
C GLY A 224 30.92 -29.78 -3.49
N ASP A 225 30.85 -29.21 -2.31
CA ASP A 225 31.99 -28.64 -1.59
C ASP A 225 32.56 -29.69 -0.63
N ASP A 226 33.85 -30.00 -0.81
CA ASP A 226 34.55 -31.08 -0.10
C ASP A 226 35.06 -30.66 1.30
N LEU A 227 34.66 -29.51 1.82
CA LEU A 227 35.12 -29.09 3.14
C LEU A 227 34.52 -29.98 4.24
N VAL A 228 35.32 -30.83 4.83
CA VAL A 228 34.97 -31.61 6.04
C VAL A 228 35.68 -31.04 7.22
N THR A 229 34.94 -30.45 8.16
CA THR A 229 35.48 -29.88 9.39
C THR A 229 34.53 -30.08 10.57
N ASP A 230 35.09 -30.49 11.72
CA ASP A 230 34.35 -30.59 12.99
C ASP A 230 34.41 -29.27 13.80
N ASP A 231 35.14 -28.27 13.29
CA ASP A 231 35.22 -26.97 13.92
C ASP A 231 34.07 -26.08 13.45
N GLN A 232 33.17 -25.78 14.40
CA GLN A 232 32.00 -24.92 14.16
C GLN A 232 32.36 -23.51 13.67
N ALA A 233 33.47 -22.95 14.13
CA ALA A 233 33.86 -21.59 13.76
C ALA A 233 34.32 -21.56 12.30
N GLN A 234 35.12 -22.54 11.89
CA GLN A 234 35.53 -22.68 10.49
C GLN A 234 34.36 -22.97 9.57
N LEU A 235 33.47 -23.88 9.97
CA LEU A 235 32.27 -24.23 9.19
C LEU A 235 31.38 -23.01 8.98
N LYS A 236 31.10 -22.25 10.06
CA LYS A 236 30.29 -21.03 9.98
C LYS A 236 30.89 -19.98 9.07
N THR A 237 32.21 -19.73 9.22
CA THR A 237 32.93 -18.74 8.41
C THR A 237 32.90 -19.13 6.91
N HIS A 238 33.03 -20.42 6.62
CA HIS A 238 32.97 -20.91 5.26
C HIS A 238 31.55 -20.76 4.65
N LEU A 239 30.51 -21.12 5.40
CA LEU A 239 29.12 -20.92 4.98
C LEU A 239 28.78 -19.44 4.79
N GLN A 240 29.24 -18.54 5.68
CA GLN A 240 29.08 -17.11 5.53
C GLN A 240 29.79 -16.58 4.28
N LYS A 241 30.98 -17.05 3.98
CA LYS A 241 31.70 -16.69 2.77
C LYS A 241 30.96 -17.13 1.49
N LEU A 242 30.35 -18.32 1.51
CA LEU A 242 29.48 -18.80 0.39
C LEU A 242 28.21 -17.95 0.25
N ALA A 243 27.65 -17.45 1.36
CA ALA A 243 26.51 -16.56 1.36
C ALA A 243 26.85 -15.11 0.99
N GLY A 244 28.15 -14.74 0.94
CA GLY A 244 28.60 -13.37 0.68
C GLY A 244 28.36 -12.41 1.85
N VAL A 245 28.28 -12.93 3.10
CA VAL A 245 27.99 -12.17 4.34
C VAL A 245 29.19 -12.23 5.28
#